data_5cd6733721202c8fd568d369cab1484a
#
_entry.id   5cd6733721202c8fd568d369cab1484a
#
_cell.length_a   1.000
_cell.length_b   1.000
_cell.length_c   1.000
_cell.angle_alpha   90.00
_cell.angle_beta   90.00
_cell.angle_gamma   90.00
#
_symmetry.space_group_name_H-M   'P 1'
#
loop_
_entity.id
_entity.type
_entity.pdbx_description
1 polymer ?
#
loop_
_entity_poly.entity_id
_entity_poly.type
_entity_poly.pdbx_seq_one_letter_code
_entity_poly.pdbx_strand_id
1 'polypeptide(L)'
;MSEMTDRQRAAIELLETAAQTAHDIVNKPADATVQTGSGPSPTLLALAKMITDLAGGLLLPRKETVPSAGTVLSLDVAYTKGVSFFDVTLDRPQCLLNFLNTDVPSGYIWSFTLRLRQGTGANKVAFPASVHWSSQRPPVLAYEAGTADLLTFMSVENGWLGISDGSWFDVSVSA
;
A
#
# COMPACT_ATOMS: atom_id res chain seq x y z
N MET A 1 -30.99 -58.23 4.16
CA MET A 1 -30.39 -56.89 4.00
C MET A 1 -29.49 -56.68 5.21
N SER A 2 -28.19 -56.55 4.99
CA SER A 2 -27.23 -56.32 6.09
C SER A 2 -27.43 -54.91 6.61
N GLU A 3 -27.75 -54.75 7.87
CA GLU A 3 -27.80 -53.45 8.52
C GLU A 3 -26.39 -52.86 8.55
N MET A 4 -26.24 -51.68 8.01
CA MET A 4 -25.00 -50.95 8.03
C MET A 4 -24.65 -50.59 9.48
N THR A 5 -23.42 -50.90 9.91
CA THR A 5 -22.99 -50.61 11.27
C THR A 5 -22.83 -49.07 11.48
N ASP A 6 -22.99 -48.62 12.71
CA ASP A 6 -22.86 -47.18 13.04
C ASP A 6 -21.49 -46.63 12.62
N ARG A 7 -20.43 -47.45 12.67
CA ARG A 7 -19.08 -47.08 12.18
C ARG A 7 -19.06 -46.87 10.68
N GLN A 8 -19.79 -47.67 9.90
CA GLN A 8 -19.85 -47.52 8.45
C GLN A 8 -20.64 -46.26 8.08
N ARG A 9 -21.70 -45.92 8.80
CA ARG A 9 -22.43 -44.66 8.60
C ARG A 9 -21.56 -43.44 8.89
N ALA A 10 -20.87 -43.43 10.04
CA ALA A 10 -19.99 -42.35 10.40
C ALA A 10 -18.84 -42.14 9.39
N ALA A 11 -18.28 -43.22 8.83
CA ALA A 11 -17.27 -43.16 7.80
C ALA A 11 -17.79 -42.55 6.48
N ILE A 12 -19.03 -42.90 6.10
CA ILE A 12 -19.67 -42.35 4.89
C ILE A 12 -19.96 -40.87 5.08
N GLU A 13 -20.52 -40.45 6.19
CA GLU A 13 -20.77 -39.02 6.51
C GLU A 13 -19.47 -38.17 6.49
N LEU A 14 -18.38 -38.74 7.01
CA LEU A 14 -17.07 -38.06 6.99
C LEU A 14 -16.54 -37.89 5.55
N LEU A 15 -16.71 -38.92 4.72
CA LEU A 15 -16.29 -38.86 3.30
C LEU A 15 -17.15 -37.90 2.50
N GLU A 16 -18.46 -37.87 2.72
CA GLU A 16 -19.37 -36.92 2.09
C GLU A 16 -19.04 -35.49 2.47
N THR A 17 -18.78 -35.24 3.77
CA THR A 17 -18.35 -33.92 4.26
C THR A 17 -17.01 -33.47 3.65
N ALA A 18 -16.05 -34.39 3.59
CA ALA A 18 -14.76 -34.10 2.99
C ALA A 18 -14.87 -33.82 1.47
N ALA A 19 -15.67 -34.58 0.75
CA ALA A 19 -15.94 -34.37 -0.67
C ALA A 19 -16.65 -33.03 -0.92
N GLN A 20 -17.64 -32.68 -0.12
CA GLN A 20 -18.33 -31.38 -0.22
C GLN A 20 -17.37 -30.22 0.08
N THR A 21 -16.55 -30.36 1.12
CA THR A 21 -15.54 -29.35 1.47
C THR A 21 -14.55 -29.14 0.31
N ALA A 22 -14.05 -30.21 -0.28
CA ALA A 22 -13.15 -30.14 -1.43
C ALA A 22 -13.81 -29.49 -2.65
N HIS A 23 -15.07 -29.85 -2.93
CA HIS A 23 -15.87 -29.22 -3.99
C HIS A 23 -16.02 -27.71 -3.74
N ASP A 24 -16.33 -27.32 -2.52
CA ASP A 24 -16.54 -25.93 -2.15
C ASP A 24 -15.25 -25.10 -2.24
N ILE A 25 -14.10 -25.66 -1.87
CA ILE A 25 -12.80 -25.02 -2.03
C ILE A 25 -12.52 -24.70 -3.50
N VAL A 26 -12.90 -25.61 -4.40
CA VAL A 26 -12.62 -25.45 -5.85
C VAL A 26 -13.62 -24.52 -6.53
N ASN A 27 -14.91 -24.60 -6.17
CA ASN A 27 -16.00 -24.06 -7.01
C ASN A 27 -16.69 -22.82 -6.42
N LYS A 28 -16.46 -22.48 -5.16
CA LYS A 28 -17.05 -21.25 -4.59
C LYS A 28 -16.36 -19.99 -5.07
N PRO A 29 -17.08 -18.84 -5.11
CA PRO A 29 -16.53 -17.55 -5.50
C PRO A 29 -15.31 -17.10 -4.71
N ALA A 30 -14.55 -16.16 -5.25
CA ALA A 30 -13.31 -15.65 -4.65
C ALA A 30 -13.50 -14.87 -3.33
N ASP A 31 -14.71 -14.45 -3.03
CA ASP A 31 -15.08 -13.77 -1.77
C ASP A 31 -15.62 -14.72 -0.69
N ALA A 32 -15.74 -16.02 -1.02
CA ALA A 32 -16.24 -17.02 -0.11
C ALA A 32 -15.13 -17.69 0.72
N THR A 33 -15.50 -18.11 1.92
CA THR A 33 -14.69 -19.00 2.76
C THR A 33 -15.40 -20.35 2.91
N VAL A 34 -14.62 -21.39 3.11
CA VAL A 34 -15.12 -22.76 3.34
C VAL A 34 -14.72 -23.17 4.75
N GLN A 35 -15.67 -23.73 5.49
CA GLN A 35 -15.40 -24.29 6.82
C GLN A 35 -14.70 -25.63 6.67
N THR A 36 -13.53 -25.76 7.27
CA THR A 36 -12.75 -27.00 7.34
C THR A 36 -12.66 -27.47 8.79
N GLY A 37 -12.16 -28.68 9.00
CA GLY A 37 -11.91 -29.18 10.36
C GLY A 37 -10.91 -28.33 11.16
N SER A 38 -10.11 -27.50 10.48
CA SER A 38 -9.14 -26.58 11.08
C SER A 38 -9.65 -25.15 11.16
N GLY A 39 -10.90 -24.87 10.77
CA GLY A 39 -11.51 -23.54 10.74
C GLY A 39 -11.79 -23.02 9.33
N PRO A 40 -12.12 -21.73 9.19
CA PRO A 40 -12.41 -21.13 7.89
C PRO A 40 -11.17 -21.10 7.01
N SER A 41 -11.32 -21.54 5.75
CA SER A 41 -10.26 -21.55 4.74
C SER A 41 -10.72 -20.82 3.48
N PRO A 42 -9.84 -20.08 2.78
CA PRO A 42 -10.20 -19.46 1.51
C PRO A 42 -10.39 -20.52 0.42
N THR A 43 -11.23 -20.23 -0.57
CA THR A 43 -11.36 -21.05 -1.78
C THR A 43 -10.09 -20.97 -2.63
N LEU A 44 -9.90 -21.91 -3.57
CA LEU A 44 -8.79 -21.83 -4.52
C LEU A 44 -8.85 -20.54 -5.35
N LEU A 45 -10.03 -20.10 -5.71
CA LEU A 45 -10.21 -18.86 -6.46
C LEU A 45 -9.87 -17.63 -5.61
N ALA A 46 -10.22 -17.65 -4.31
CA ALA A 46 -9.82 -16.61 -3.37
C ALA A 46 -8.30 -16.57 -3.19
N LEU A 47 -7.64 -17.72 -3.07
CA LEU A 47 -6.17 -17.80 -2.99
C LEU A 47 -5.51 -17.30 -4.28
N ALA A 48 -6.00 -17.70 -5.45
CA ALA A 48 -5.50 -17.22 -6.74
C ALA A 48 -5.64 -15.70 -6.86
N LYS A 49 -6.80 -15.16 -6.45
CA LYS A 49 -7.01 -13.71 -6.43
C LYS A 49 -6.04 -13.01 -5.47
N MET A 50 -5.85 -13.52 -4.25
CA MET A 50 -4.90 -12.96 -3.29
C MET A 50 -3.47 -12.97 -3.82
N ILE A 51 -3.05 -14.05 -4.49
CA ILE A 51 -1.72 -14.14 -5.12
C ILE A 51 -1.60 -13.13 -6.27
N THR A 52 -2.63 -12.99 -7.08
CA THR A 52 -2.64 -12.02 -8.19
C THR A 52 -2.62 -10.57 -7.68
N ASP A 53 -3.39 -10.27 -6.66
CA ASP A 53 -3.43 -8.93 -6.04
C ASP A 53 -2.07 -8.61 -5.38
N LEU A 54 -1.46 -9.59 -4.70
CA LEU A 54 -0.13 -9.46 -4.11
C LEU A 54 0.94 -9.27 -5.19
N ALA A 55 0.93 -10.08 -6.24
CA ALA A 55 1.86 -9.97 -7.36
C ALA A 55 1.69 -8.63 -8.10
N GLY A 56 0.46 -8.17 -8.30
CA GLY A 56 0.19 -6.85 -8.89
C GLY A 56 0.75 -5.71 -8.04
N GLY A 57 0.63 -5.79 -6.73
CA GLY A 57 1.22 -4.82 -5.80
C GLY A 57 2.76 -4.85 -5.75
N LEU A 58 3.37 -6.03 -6.02
CA LEU A 58 4.84 -6.18 -6.07
C LEU A 58 5.45 -5.79 -7.43
N LEU A 59 4.70 -5.97 -8.53
CA LEU A 59 5.23 -5.83 -9.89
C LEU A 59 5.02 -4.45 -10.49
N LEU A 60 4.04 -3.70 -10.01
CA LEU A 60 3.74 -2.37 -10.53
C LEU A 60 3.75 -1.33 -9.41
N PRO A 61 4.51 -0.23 -9.58
CA PRO A 61 4.47 0.90 -8.66
C PRO A 61 3.04 1.45 -8.56
N ARG A 62 2.49 1.46 -7.35
CA ARG A 62 1.16 1.99 -7.11
C ARG A 62 1.25 3.48 -6.80
N LYS A 63 0.39 4.26 -7.45
CA LYS A 63 0.29 5.70 -7.22
C LYS A 63 -0.93 6.04 -6.36
N GLU A 64 -0.73 6.92 -5.38
CA GLU A 64 -1.80 7.60 -4.64
C GLU A 64 -1.79 9.09 -4.99
N THR A 65 -2.98 9.66 -5.23
CA THR A 65 -3.13 11.08 -5.57
C THR A 65 -3.87 11.80 -4.46
N VAL A 66 -3.27 12.88 -3.95
CA VAL A 66 -3.84 13.77 -2.94
C VAL A 66 -4.08 15.14 -3.60
N PRO A 67 -5.31 15.44 -4.03
CA PRO A 67 -5.59 16.66 -4.81
C PRO A 67 -5.52 17.95 -3.97
N SER A 68 -5.56 17.84 -2.65
CA SER A 68 -5.45 18.97 -1.71
C SER A 68 -4.77 18.48 -0.43
N ALA A 69 -3.59 19.01 -0.14
CA ALA A 69 -2.81 18.63 1.03
C ALA A 69 -3.34 19.25 2.32
N GLY A 70 -4.00 20.40 2.23
CA GLY A 70 -4.39 21.16 3.41
C GLY A 70 -3.20 21.69 4.22
N THR A 71 -3.42 21.99 5.49
CA THR A 71 -2.37 22.46 6.43
C THR A 71 -1.61 21.34 7.11
N VAL A 72 -2.19 20.14 7.17
CA VAL A 72 -1.58 18.92 7.72
C VAL A 72 -1.94 17.77 6.81
N LEU A 73 -0.93 17.06 6.33
CA LEU A 73 -1.07 15.87 5.50
C LEU A 73 -0.37 14.70 6.15
N SER A 74 -1.10 13.62 6.36
CA SER A 74 -0.54 12.35 6.83
C SER A 74 -0.57 11.32 5.70
N LEU A 75 0.61 10.91 5.23
CA LEU A 75 0.77 9.88 4.21
C LEU A 75 0.97 8.52 4.88
N ASP A 76 0.16 7.55 4.49
CA ASP A 76 0.34 6.18 4.93
C ASP A 76 1.35 5.47 4.03
N VAL A 77 2.59 5.40 4.51
CA VAL A 77 3.75 4.89 3.77
C VAL A 77 4.02 3.40 4.06
N ALA A 78 3.03 2.65 4.56
CA ALA A 78 3.16 1.22 4.82
C ALA A 78 3.63 0.48 3.57
N TYR A 79 4.75 -0.24 3.67
CA TYR A 79 5.27 -1.07 2.57
C TYR A 79 4.25 -2.13 2.11
N THR A 80 3.38 -2.59 3.02
CA THR A 80 2.33 -3.58 2.75
C THR A 80 1.22 -3.07 1.83
N LYS A 81 1.07 -1.74 1.69
CA LYS A 81 0.11 -1.14 0.75
C LYS A 81 0.61 -1.10 -0.69
N GLY A 82 1.91 -1.28 -0.91
CA GLY A 82 2.52 -1.20 -2.23
C GLY A 82 2.43 0.17 -2.90
N VAL A 83 2.07 1.23 -2.16
CA VAL A 83 2.04 2.61 -2.69
C VAL A 83 3.46 3.15 -2.65
N SER A 84 4.10 3.25 -3.81
CA SER A 84 5.47 3.74 -3.95
C SER A 84 5.57 5.13 -4.57
N PHE A 85 4.44 5.73 -4.95
CA PHE A 85 4.39 7.07 -5.52
C PHE A 85 3.20 7.87 -4.99
N PHE A 86 3.49 9.01 -4.35
CA PHE A 86 2.47 9.95 -3.88
C PHE A 86 2.51 11.21 -4.72
N ASP A 87 1.36 11.61 -5.25
CA ASP A 87 1.18 12.82 -6.08
C ASP A 87 0.32 13.82 -5.31
N VAL A 88 0.95 14.81 -4.71
CA VAL A 88 0.33 15.71 -3.74
C VAL A 88 0.28 17.13 -4.31
N THR A 89 -0.89 17.75 -4.27
CA THR A 89 -1.05 19.17 -4.60
C THR A 89 -1.10 20.00 -3.31
N LEU A 90 -0.16 20.93 -3.19
CA LEU A 90 -0.08 21.89 -2.10
C LEU A 90 -1.00 23.07 -2.41
N ASP A 91 -1.97 23.32 -1.56
CA ASP A 91 -3.01 24.33 -1.75
C ASP A 91 -3.06 25.36 -0.59
N ARG A 92 -2.12 25.26 0.34
CA ARG A 92 -1.99 26.17 1.49
C ARG A 92 -0.58 26.74 1.59
N PRO A 93 -0.41 27.92 2.17
CA PRO A 93 0.92 28.54 2.32
C PRO A 93 1.93 27.64 3.05
N GLN A 94 1.45 26.79 3.94
CA GLN A 94 2.26 25.81 4.67
C GLN A 94 1.48 24.52 4.88
N CYS A 95 2.16 23.40 4.68
CA CYS A 95 1.67 22.05 4.97
C CYS A 95 2.65 21.34 5.90
N LEU A 96 2.16 20.79 7.01
CA LEU A 96 2.90 19.88 7.87
C LEU A 96 2.71 18.46 7.34
N LEU A 97 3.80 17.83 6.92
CA LEU A 97 3.80 16.46 6.41
C LEU A 97 4.13 15.47 7.52
N ASN A 98 3.36 14.40 7.62
CA ASN A 98 3.60 13.29 8.52
C ASN A 98 3.61 11.97 7.74
N PHE A 99 4.45 11.02 8.17
CA PHE A 99 4.45 9.65 7.67
C PHE A 99 3.84 8.71 8.71
N LEU A 100 2.85 7.93 8.29
CA LEU A 100 2.19 6.91 9.12
C LEU A 100 2.64 5.52 8.69
N ASN A 101 2.57 4.56 9.62
CA ASN A 101 2.89 3.14 9.38
C ASN A 101 4.28 2.96 8.78
N THR A 102 5.26 3.56 9.44
CA THR A 102 6.66 3.66 8.98
C THR A 102 7.50 2.41 9.25
N ASP A 103 6.94 1.40 9.92
CA ASP A 103 7.66 0.20 10.32
C ASP A 103 8.00 -0.66 9.09
N VAL A 104 9.30 -0.89 8.90
CA VAL A 104 9.84 -1.77 7.86
C VAL A 104 10.55 -2.93 8.54
N PRO A 105 10.32 -4.19 8.13
CA PRO A 105 10.99 -5.34 8.75
C PRO A 105 12.52 -5.23 8.68
N SER A 106 13.19 -5.71 9.72
CA SER A 106 14.66 -5.72 9.76
C SER A 106 15.25 -6.47 8.56
N GLY A 107 16.28 -5.91 7.97
CA GLY A 107 16.93 -6.45 6.76
C GLY A 107 16.28 -6.06 5.44
N TYR A 108 15.21 -5.26 5.47
CA TYR A 108 14.55 -4.74 4.27
C TYR A 108 14.68 -3.22 4.19
N ILE A 109 14.66 -2.72 2.97
CA ILE A 109 14.61 -1.30 2.66
C ILE A 109 13.31 -1.04 1.91
N TRP A 110 12.56 -0.04 2.35
CA TRP A 110 11.40 0.47 1.64
C TRP A 110 11.68 1.88 1.13
N SER A 111 11.23 2.17 -0.08
CA SER A 111 11.35 3.51 -0.64
C SER A 111 10.05 3.92 -1.33
N PHE A 112 9.76 5.22 -1.28
CA PHE A 112 8.67 5.81 -2.02
C PHE A 112 9.07 7.19 -2.55
N THR A 113 8.40 7.61 -3.60
CA THR A 113 8.59 8.92 -4.24
C THR A 113 7.41 9.82 -3.95
N LEU A 114 7.68 11.07 -3.62
CA LEU A 114 6.70 12.11 -3.40
C LEU A 114 6.85 13.20 -4.44
N ARG A 115 5.83 13.42 -5.26
CA ARG A 115 5.71 14.58 -6.12
C ARG A 115 4.90 15.65 -5.41
N LEU A 116 5.50 16.80 -5.15
CA LEU A 116 4.85 17.96 -4.56
C LEU A 116 4.55 18.98 -5.65
N ARG A 117 3.28 19.20 -5.95
CA ARG A 117 2.85 20.22 -6.91
C ARG A 117 2.52 21.53 -6.20
N GLN A 118 2.98 22.62 -6.73
CA GLN A 118 2.62 23.96 -6.29
C GLN A 118 1.24 24.33 -6.86
N GLY A 119 0.19 24.16 -6.07
CA GLY A 119 -1.19 24.47 -6.50
C GLY A 119 -1.47 25.96 -6.53
N THR A 120 -1.09 26.68 -5.47
CA THR A 120 -1.30 28.14 -5.35
C THR A 120 -0.02 28.96 -5.49
N GLY A 121 1.13 28.30 -5.55
CA GLY A 121 2.44 28.93 -5.55
C GLY A 121 2.96 29.29 -4.16
N ALA A 122 4.28 29.32 -4.01
CA ALA A 122 5.00 29.61 -2.76
C ALA A 122 4.58 28.76 -1.55
N ASN A 123 4.02 27.56 -1.81
CA ASN A 123 3.63 26.63 -0.77
C ASN A 123 4.88 26.00 -0.12
N LYS A 124 4.91 25.98 1.20
CA LYS A 124 6.01 25.40 1.99
C LYS A 124 5.60 24.08 2.61
N VAL A 125 6.58 23.19 2.79
CA VAL A 125 6.36 21.92 3.50
C VAL A 125 7.31 21.85 4.69
N ALA A 126 6.74 21.52 5.85
CA ALA A 126 7.51 21.10 7.01
C ALA A 126 7.55 19.56 6.99
N PHE A 127 8.73 19.01 6.78
CA PHE A 127 8.94 17.55 6.76
C PHE A 127 9.05 16.97 8.16
N PRO A 128 8.73 15.68 8.35
CA PRO A 128 8.90 15.00 9.63
C PRO A 128 10.34 15.08 10.13
N ALA A 129 10.52 15.20 11.45
CA ALA A 129 11.85 15.22 12.07
C ALA A 129 12.65 13.90 11.87
N SER A 130 11.95 12.81 11.54
CA SER A 130 12.56 11.52 11.18
C SER A 130 13.20 11.49 9.79
N VAL A 131 13.09 12.58 9.00
CA VAL A 131 13.72 12.65 7.68
C VAL A 131 15.10 13.28 7.79
N HIS A 132 16.11 12.53 7.38
CA HIS A 132 17.51 12.96 7.32
C HIS A 132 17.85 13.42 5.90
N TRP A 133 18.16 14.67 5.75
CA TRP A 133 18.51 15.29 4.47
C TRP A 133 20.02 15.37 4.26
N SER A 134 20.46 15.31 3.02
CA SER A 134 21.82 15.65 2.66
C SER A 134 22.16 17.06 3.17
N SER A 135 23.36 17.23 3.74
CA SER A 135 23.80 18.50 4.35
C SER A 135 22.88 19.00 5.48
N GLN A 136 22.07 18.12 6.08
CA GLN A 136 21.17 18.43 7.19
C GLN A 136 20.13 19.53 6.86
N ARG A 137 19.81 19.71 5.59
CA ARG A 137 18.85 20.72 5.14
C ARG A 137 17.81 20.08 4.19
N PRO A 138 16.53 20.36 4.40
CA PRO A 138 15.52 20.02 3.40
C PRO A 138 15.78 20.81 2.11
N PRO A 139 15.36 20.28 0.94
CA PRO A 139 15.51 20.98 -0.33
C PRO A 139 14.65 22.25 -0.36
N VAL A 140 15.09 23.20 -1.15
CA VAL A 140 14.30 24.36 -1.51
C VAL A 140 13.31 23.92 -2.59
N LEU A 141 12.03 23.97 -2.29
CA LEU A 141 10.97 23.61 -3.23
C LEU A 141 10.75 24.72 -4.25
N ALA A 142 10.29 24.34 -5.43
CA ALA A 142 9.74 25.27 -6.41
C ALA A 142 8.64 26.15 -5.79
N TYR A 143 8.47 27.35 -6.30
CA TYR A 143 7.49 28.30 -5.74
C TYR A 143 6.48 28.83 -6.76
N GLU A 144 6.62 28.49 -8.03
CA GLU A 144 5.67 28.90 -9.07
C GLU A 144 4.50 27.93 -9.14
N ALA A 145 3.28 28.47 -9.21
CA ALA A 145 2.08 27.64 -9.40
C ALA A 145 2.20 26.83 -10.70
N GLY A 146 1.77 25.57 -10.65
CA GLY A 146 1.88 24.64 -11.78
C GLY A 146 3.24 23.94 -11.91
N THR A 147 4.22 24.24 -11.03
CA THR A 147 5.47 23.48 -10.96
C THR A 147 5.40 22.35 -9.94
N ALA A 148 6.32 21.41 -10.00
CA ALA A 148 6.43 20.32 -9.02
C ALA A 148 7.88 19.99 -8.70
N ASP A 149 8.07 19.45 -7.50
CA ASP A 149 9.31 18.86 -7.03
C ASP A 149 9.14 17.36 -6.86
N LEU A 150 10.20 16.61 -7.11
CA LEU A 150 10.25 15.17 -6.95
C LEU A 150 11.25 14.83 -5.85
N LEU A 151 10.78 14.12 -4.85
CA LEU A 151 11.54 13.73 -3.66
C LEU A 151 11.41 12.22 -3.45
N THR A 152 12.52 11.54 -3.21
CA THR A 152 12.51 10.13 -2.82
C THR A 152 12.89 9.98 -1.36
N PHE A 153 12.17 9.09 -0.67
CA PHE A 153 12.41 8.72 0.72
C PHE A 153 12.77 7.24 0.79
N MET A 154 13.84 6.94 1.51
CA MET A 154 14.32 5.58 1.71
C MET A 154 14.39 5.29 3.21
N SER A 155 13.82 4.18 3.66
CA SER A 155 13.85 3.78 5.07
C SER A 155 15.26 3.44 5.53
N VAL A 156 15.60 3.88 6.73
CA VAL A 156 16.83 3.55 7.45
C VAL A 156 16.48 3.22 8.91
N GLU A 157 17.43 2.69 9.67
CA GLU A 157 17.18 2.21 11.05
C GLU A 157 16.48 3.22 11.95
N ASN A 158 16.74 4.52 11.79
CA ASN A 158 16.21 5.57 12.65
C ASN A 158 15.43 6.65 11.87
N GLY A 159 14.72 6.27 10.81
CA GLY A 159 13.90 7.21 10.05
C GLY A 159 14.01 7.05 8.54
N TRP A 160 14.15 8.15 7.83
CA TRP A 160 14.13 8.21 6.38
C TRP A 160 15.27 9.04 5.83
N LEU A 161 15.96 8.57 4.81
CA LEU A 161 16.81 9.43 3.98
C LEU A 161 15.93 10.14 2.97
N GLY A 162 15.96 11.46 2.97
CA GLY A 162 15.30 12.29 1.96
C GLY A 162 16.28 12.70 0.86
N ILE A 163 15.90 12.46 -0.39
CA ILE A 163 16.67 12.76 -1.59
C ILE A 163 15.82 13.68 -2.47
N SER A 164 16.41 14.75 -2.97
CA SER A 164 15.77 15.59 -3.98
C SER A 164 16.18 15.09 -5.36
N ASP A 165 15.24 14.52 -6.10
CA ASP A 165 15.48 13.94 -7.43
C ASP A 165 15.38 15.01 -8.53
N GLY A 166 14.71 16.13 -8.24
CA GLY A 166 14.56 17.24 -9.16
C GLY A 166 13.49 18.21 -8.70
N SER A 167 13.55 19.42 -9.27
CA SER A 167 12.65 20.53 -8.95
C SER A 167 12.22 21.24 -10.24
N TRP A 168 11.17 22.05 -10.14
CA TRP A 168 10.68 22.92 -11.22
C TRP A 168 10.15 22.18 -12.44
N PHE A 169 9.67 20.94 -12.27
CA PHE A 169 8.97 20.27 -13.36
C PHE A 169 7.68 21.04 -13.69
N ASP A 170 7.51 21.42 -14.94
CA ASP A 170 6.24 21.96 -15.42
C ASP A 170 5.21 20.81 -15.45
N VAL A 171 4.19 20.92 -14.63
CA VAL A 171 3.10 19.96 -14.52
C VAL A 171 1.75 20.64 -14.79
N SER A 172 1.77 21.82 -15.36
CA SER A 172 0.58 22.47 -15.88
C SER A 172 0.03 21.58 -17.00
N VAL A 173 -1.07 20.91 -16.72
CA VAL A 173 -1.79 20.10 -17.72
C VAL A 173 -2.40 21.09 -18.69
N SER A 174 -1.90 21.10 -19.92
CA SER A 174 -2.64 21.69 -21.04
C SER A 174 -3.98 20.95 -21.11
N ALA A 175 -5.06 21.62 -20.80
CA ALA A 175 -6.42 21.12 -20.95
C ALA A 175 -6.73 20.88 -22.43
#